data_160be4f02ca12b5ae33b5011e95df54a
#
_entry.id   160be4f02ca12b5ae33b5011e95df54a
#
_cell.length_a   1.000
_cell.length_b   1.000
_cell.length_c   1.000
_cell.angle_alpha   90.00
_cell.angle_beta   90.00
_cell.angle_gamma   90.00
#
_symmetry.space_group_name_H-M   'P 1'
#
loop_
_entity.id
_entity.type
_entity.pdbx_description
1 polymer ?
#
loop_
_entity_poly.entity_id
_entity_poly.type
_entity_poly.pdbx_seq_one_letter_code
_entity_poly.pdbx_strand_id
1 'polypeptide(L)'
;MFNNLDLSKVIFIDIETVPEVYHFSELTEKTKALWNKKTSYLQERDGLSPAQIYERAGIYSEFAKVACISIGMLIQKDGEQQIRLKSFAHEDEKVLLQEFIDLSLIHI
;
A
#
# COMPACT_ATOMS: atom_id res chain seq x y z
N MET A 1 6.11 -13.47 23.23
CA MET A 1 5.33 -12.33 22.72
C MET A 1 3.96 -12.76 22.18
N PHE A 2 3.86 -13.86 21.46
CA PHE A 2 2.60 -14.30 20.84
C PHE A 2 1.90 -15.45 21.55
N ASN A 3 2.37 -15.84 22.74
CA ASN A 3 1.86 -17.02 23.45
C ASN A 3 0.40 -16.87 23.92
N ASN A 4 -0.06 -15.65 24.14
CA ASN A 4 -1.41 -15.36 24.62
C ASN A 4 -2.34 -14.85 23.54
N LEU A 5 -1.92 -14.85 22.27
CA LEU A 5 -2.75 -14.40 21.16
C LEU A 5 -3.65 -15.53 20.66
N ASP A 6 -4.92 -15.21 20.55
CA ASP A 6 -5.86 -16.05 19.82
C ASP A 6 -5.73 -15.73 18.33
N LEU A 7 -5.03 -16.58 17.60
CA LEU A 7 -4.76 -16.36 16.19
C LEU A 7 -6.02 -16.31 15.32
N SER A 8 -7.14 -16.88 15.81
CA SER A 8 -8.40 -16.80 15.08
C SER A 8 -8.97 -15.37 15.06
N LYS A 9 -8.47 -14.49 15.93
CA LYS A 9 -8.87 -13.08 16.01
C LYS A 9 -7.86 -12.13 15.38
N VAL A 10 -6.86 -12.68 14.70
CA VAL A 10 -5.79 -11.89 14.07
C VAL A 10 -6.03 -11.82 12.56
N ILE A 11 -5.90 -10.62 12.01
CA ILE A 11 -5.92 -10.40 10.57
C ILE A 11 -4.51 -10.04 10.14
N PHE A 12 -4.01 -10.72 9.12
CA PHE A 12 -2.73 -10.41 8.50
C PHE A 12 -3.00 -9.55 7.29
N ILE A 13 -2.35 -8.40 7.18
CA ILE A 13 -2.54 -7.46 6.08
C ILE A 13 -1.20 -7.16 5.45
N ASP A 14 -1.14 -7.24 4.12
CA ASP A 14 0.00 -6.79 3.33
C ASP A 14 -0.50 -5.79 2.30
N ILE A 15 0.19 -4.66 2.17
CA ILE A 15 -0.20 -3.57 1.28
C ILE A 15 0.96 -3.25 0.36
N GLU A 16 0.69 -3.24 -0.95
CA GLU A 16 1.65 -2.82 -1.95
C GLU A 16 1.24 -1.46 -2.50
N THR A 17 2.20 -0.56 -2.60
CA THR A 17 1.99 0.79 -3.09
C THR A 17 2.87 1.07 -4.29
N VAL A 18 2.42 2.00 -5.12
CA VAL A 18 3.14 2.47 -6.29
C VAL A 18 3.08 4.00 -6.34
N PRO A 19 3.96 4.67 -7.09
CA PRO A 19 3.81 6.10 -7.31
C PRO A 19 2.44 6.44 -7.88
N GLU A 20 1.91 7.60 -7.52
CA GLU A 20 0.57 8.06 -7.94
C GLU A 20 0.40 8.05 -9.45
N VAL A 21 1.44 8.48 -10.17
CA VAL A 21 1.50 8.38 -11.63
C VAL A 21 2.79 7.67 -12.00
N TYR A 22 2.82 7.07 -13.19
CA TYR A 22 3.96 6.26 -13.60
C TYR A 22 5.22 7.10 -13.82
N HIS A 23 5.09 8.23 -14.51
CA HIS A 23 6.22 9.11 -14.81
C HIS A 23 6.13 10.42 -14.03
N PHE A 24 7.27 10.89 -13.53
CA PHE A 24 7.37 12.19 -12.87
C PHE A 24 6.78 13.32 -13.73
N SER A 25 6.99 13.26 -15.04
CA SER A 25 6.49 14.27 -15.97
C SER A 25 4.96 14.40 -15.99
N GLU A 26 4.26 13.38 -15.54
CA GLU A 26 2.79 13.36 -15.49
C GLU A 26 2.22 14.07 -14.26
N LEU A 27 3.07 14.40 -13.27
CA LEU A 27 2.63 15.15 -12.09
C LEU A 27 2.25 16.58 -12.45
N THR A 28 1.31 17.13 -11.68
CA THR A 28 1.02 18.58 -11.79
C THR A 28 2.24 19.40 -11.36
N GLU A 29 2.34 20.63 -11.82
CA GLU A 29 3.45 21.52 -11.43
C GLU A 29 3.52 21.71 -9.90
N LYS A 30 2.38 21.80 -9.24
CA LYS A 30 2.30 21.89 -7.79
C LYS A 30 2.89 20.65 -7.12
N THR A 31 2.53 19.46 -7.57
CA THR A 31 3.01 18.23 -7.00
C THR A 31 4.49 18.02 -7.28
N LYS A 32 4.98 18.41 -8.48
CA LYS A 32 6.42 18.39 -8.79
C LYS A 32 7.21 19.27 -7.81
N ALA A 33 6.69 20.46 -7.51
CA ALA A 33 7.34 21.36 -6.57
C ALA A 33 7.40 20.77 -5.16
N LEU A 34 6.31 20.15 -4.72
CA LEU A 34 6.26 19.47 -3.42
C LEU A 34 7.23 18.30 -3.36
N TRP A 35 7.31 17.50 -4.42
CA TRP A 35 8.25 16.38 -4.52
C TRP A 35 9.69 16.89 -4.47
N ASN A 36 9.99 17.92 -5.24
CA ASN A 36 11.32 18.52 -5.25
C ASN A 36 11.73 19.00 -3.86
N LYS A 37 10.84 19.67 -3.15
CA LYS A 37 11.08 20.15 -1.78
C LYS A 37 11.29 18.99 -0.80
N LYS A 38 10.43 17.99 -0.84
CA LYS A 38 10.51 16.84 0.06
C LYS A 38 11.79 16.04 -0.11
N THR A 39 12.26 15.91 -1.34
CA THR A 39 13.40 15.06 -1.66
C THR A 39 14.72 15.81 -1.79
N SER A 40 14.75 17.11 -1.50
CA SER A 40 15.96 17.92 -1.68
C SER A 40 17.20 17.35 -0.99
N TYR A 41 17.04 16.85 0.23
CA TYR A 41 18.13 16.21 0.96
C TYR A 41 18.66 14.96 0.23
N LEU A 42 17.75 14.14 -0.29
CA LEU A 42 18.11 12.92 -1.01
C LEU A 42 18.78 13.26 -2.35
N GLN A 43 18.34 14.33 -3.01
CA GLN A 43 18.94 14.78 -4.25
C GLN A 43 20.40 15.18 -4.06
N GLU A 44 20.70 15.92 -2.99
CA GLU A 44 22.08 16.28 -2.65
C GLU A 44 22.89 15.05 -2.26
N ARG A 45 22.35 14.22 -1.38
CA ARG A 45 23.06 13.05 -0.86
C ARG A 45 23.45 12.08 -1.98
N ASP A 46 22.51 11.80 -2.88
CA ASP A 46 22.68 10.75 -3.90
C ASP A 46 23.05 11.30 -5.29
N GLY A 47 23.10 12.62 -5.45
CA GLY A 47 23.43 13.24 -6.73
C GLY A 47 22.40 12.98 -7.82
N LEU A 48 21.12 12.85 -7.45
CA LEU A 48 20.02 12.52 -8.37
C LEU A 48 19.08 13.70 -8.57
N SER A 49 18.46 13.77 -9.75
CA SER A 49 17.43 14.75 -10.03
C SER A 49 16.09 14.34 -9.39
N PRO A 50 15.13 15.28 -9.24
CA PRO A 50 13.80 14.93 -8.73
C PRO A 50 13.12 13.81 -9.52
N ALA A 51 13.26 13.81 -10.84
CA ALA A 51 12.67 12.78 -11.69
C ALA A 51 13.32 11.39 -11.46
N GLN A 52 14.64 11.36 -11.24
CA GLN A 52 15.34 10.11 -10.97
C GLN A 52 14.95 9.51 -9.62
N ILE A 53 14.75 10.37 -8.60
CA ILE A 53 14.34 9.90 -7.27
C ILE A 53 12.88 9.48 -7.25
N TYR A 54 12.08 9.93 -8.21
CA TYR A 54 10.64 9.64 -8.25
C TYR A 54 10.33 8.14 -8.27
N GLU A 55 11.24 7.29 -8.67
CA GLU A 55 11.06 5.83 -8.57
C GLU A 55 10.77 5.38 -7.14
N ARG A 56 11.19 6.15 -6.14
CA ARG A 56 10.97 5.86 -4.73
C ARG A 56 9.65 6.41 -4.19
N ALA A 57 8.84 7.06 -5.03
CA ALA A 57 7.64 7.76 -4.58
C ALA A 57 6.60 6.82 -3.96
N GLY A 58 6.62 5.54 -4.30
CA GLY A 58 5.70 4.55 -3.76
C GLY A 58 5.77 4.36 -2.25
N ILE A 59 6.85 4.77 -1.59
CA ILE A 59 6.99 4.68 -0.13
C ILE A 59 6.53 5.93 0.61
N TYR A 60 6.15 6.98 -0.10
CA TYR A 60 5.69 8.25 0.49
C TYR A 60 4.20 8.40 0.26
N SER A 61 3.41 8.41 1.33
CA SER A 61 1.95 8.41 1.24
C SER A 61 1.38 9.56 0.41
N GLU A 62 2.03 10.72 0.44
CA GLU A 62 1.58 11.91 -0.30
C GLU A 62 1.75 11.76 -1.82
N PHE A 63 2.60 10.83 -2.26
CA PHE A 63 2.96 10.65 -3.67
C PHE A 63 2.69 9.24 -4.17
N ALA A 64 2.08 8.42 -3.33
CA ALA A 64 1.81 7.01 -3.63
C ALA A 64 0.33 6.72 -3.69
N LYS A 65 0.00 5.61 -4.31
CA LYS A 65 -1.35 5.04 -4.23
C LYS A 65 -1.24 3.56 -3.91
N VAL A 66 -2.28 3.02 -3.29
CA VAL A 66 -2.36 1.59 -3.00
C VAL A 66 -2.68 0.85 -4.29
N ALA A 67 -1.87 -0.16 -4.62
CA ALA A 67 -2.05 -0.98 -5.80
C ALA A 67 -2.65 -2.34 -5.47
N CYS A 68 -2.36 -2.86 -4.29
CA CYS A 68 -2.85 -4.17 -3.86
C CYS A 68 -2.95 -4.23 -2.34
N ILE A 69 -4.01 -4.86 -1.86
CA ILE A 69 -4.17 -5.20 -0.44
C ILE A 69 -4.45 -6.69 -0.36
N SER A 70 -3.66 -7.41 0.43
CA SER A 70 -3.88 -8.83 0.69
C SER A 70 -4.22 -9.03 2.17
N ILE A 71 -5.21 -9.85 2.43
CA ILE A 71 -5.67 -10.16 3.78
C ILE A 71 -5.54 -11.67 3.99
N GLY A 72 -5.05 -12.04 5.17
CA GLY A 72 -5.01 -13.43 5.60
C GLY A 72 -5.70 -13.60 6.95
N MET A 73 -6.43 -14.69 7.12
CA MET A 73 -7.07 -15.06 8.37
C MET A 73 -6.89 -16.55 8.61
N LEU A 74 -6.70 -16.92 9.88
CA LEU A 74 -6.68 -18.31 10.29
C LEU A 74 -8.09 -18.74 10.68
N ILE A 75 -8.55 -19.85 10.12
CA ILE A 75 -9.86 -20.41 10.40
C ILE A 75 -9.71 -21.89 10.78
N GLN A 76 -10.70 -22.39 11.52
CA GLN A 76 -10.84 -23.82 11.78
C GLN A 76 -11.93 -24.38 10.89
N LYS A 77 -11.61 -25.42 10.13
CA LYS A 77 -12.57 -26.08 9.26
C LYS A 77 -12.33 -27.59 9.31
N ASP A 78 -13.37 -28.34 9.65
CA ASP A 78 -13.33 -29.80 9.74
C ASP A 78 -12.21 -30.31 10.67
N GLY A 79 -11.96 -29.57 11.77
CA GLY A 79 -10.93 -29.93 12.74
C GLY A 79 -9.50 -29.56 12.34
N GLU A 80 -9.33 -28.94 11.18
CA GLU A 80 -8.02 -28.51 10.68
C GLU A 80 -7.91 -26.98 10.67
N GLN A 81 -6.70 -26.49 10.97
CA GLN A 81 -6.40 -25.07 10.84
C GLN A 81 -6.06 -24.74 9.39
N GLN A 82 -6.74 -23.75 8.85
CA GLN A 82 -6.55 -23.30 7.48
C GLN A 82 -6.29 -21.80 7.43
N ILE A 83 -5.63 -21.35 6.37
CA ILE A 83 -5.45 -19.91 6.09
C ILE A 83 -6.38 -19.54 4.94
N ARG A 84 -7.19 -18.50 5.15
CA ARG A 84 -7.95 -17.87 4.09
C ARG A 84 -7.23 -16.62 3.63
N LEU A 85 -7.04 -16.51 2.32
CA LEU A 85 -6.39 -15.36 1.72
C LEU A 85 -7.35 -14.69 0.73
N LYS A 86 -7.33 -13.37 0.75
CA LYS A 86 -8.08 -12.57 -0.22
C LYS A 86 -7.22 -11.39 -0.63
N SER A 87 -7.10 -11.15 -1.91
CA SER A 87 -6.37 -10.00 -2.45
C SER A 87 -7.29 -9.09 -3.24
N PHE A 88 -7.03 -7.79 -3.13
CA PHE A 88 -7.70 -6.74 -3.87
C PHE A 88 -6.66 -5.99 -4.68
N ALA A 89 -6.86 -5.89 -5.97
CA ALA A 89 -5.98 -5.14 -6.86
C ALA A 89 -6.82 -4.44 -7.90
N HIS A 90 -6.54 -3.17 -8.16
CA HIS A 90 -7.22 -2.39 -9.16
C HIS A 90 -6.37 -1.21 -9.56
N GLU A 91 -6.46 -0.79 -10.81
CA GLU A 91 -5.75 0.41 -11.26
C GLU A 91 -6.28 1.68 -10.62
N ASP A 92 -7.58 1.71 -10.34
CA ASP A 92 -8.23 2.81 -9.63
C ASP A 92 -8.21 2.52 -8.13
N GLU A 93 -7.41 3.29 -7.39
CA GLU A 93 -7.28 3.15 -5.93
C GLU A 93 -8.62 3.26 -5.22
N LYS A 94 -9.50 4.16 -5.67
CA LYS A 94 -10.81 4.35 -5.05
C LYS A 94 -11.66 3.08 -5.12
N VAL A 95 -11.66 2.40 -6.27
CA VAL A 95 -12.37 1.15 -6.45
C VAL A 95 -11.77 0.07 -5.53
N LEU A 96 -10.46 -0.04 -5.49
CA LEU A 96 -9.76 -1.00 -4.65
C LEU A 96 -10.10 -0.80 -3.18
N LEU A 97 -10.02 0.42 -2.69
CA LEU A 97 -10.31 0.74 -1.30
C LEU A 97 -11.77 0.50 -0.97
N GLN A 98 -12.68 0.77 -1.88
CA GLN A 98 -14.10 0.51 -1.68
C GLN A 98 -14.39 -1.00 -1.55
N GLU A 99 -13.79 -1.81 -2.40
CA GLU A 99 -13.92 -3.28 -2.31
C GLU A 99 -13.38 -3.79 -0.98
N PHE A 100 -12.24 -3.26 -0.54
CA PHE A 100 -11.65 -3.63 0.75
C PHE A 100 -12.56 -3.25 1.93
N ILE A 101 -13.12 -2.03 1.91
CA ILE A 101 -14.01 -1.56 2.95
C ILE A 101 -15.29 -2.40 3.00
N ASP A 102 -15.87 -2.71 1.85
CA ASP A 102 -17.08 -3.52 1.76
C ASP A 102 -16.86 -4.89 2.37
N LEU A 103 -15.71 -5.52 2.11
CA LEU A 103 -15.38 -6.79 2.73
C LEU A 103 -15.25 -6.67 4.25
N SER A 104 -14.56 -5.64 4.73
CA SER A 104 -14.31 -5.44 6.15
C SER A 104 -15.61 -5.25 6.94
N LEU A 105 -16.59 -4.57 6.35
CA LEU A 105 -17.90 -4.37 6.98
C LEU A 105 -18.73 -5.65 7.07
N ILE A 106 -18.52 -6.59 6.16
CA ILE A 106 -19.26 -7.85 6.13
C ILE A 106 -18.70 -8.85 7.14
N HIS A 107 -17.39 -8.82 7.40
CA HIS A 107 -16.70 -9.83 8.19
C HIS A 107 -16.27 -9.36 9.59
N ILE A 108 -16.59 -8.14 9.93
CA ILE A 108 -16.46 -7.64 11.29
C ILE A 108 -17.82 -7.73 11.99
#